data_0c57bf6dbdf1441c04913b876a34940f
#
_entry.id   0c57bf6dbdf1441c04913b876a34940f
#
_cell.length_a   1.000
_cell.length_b   1.000
_cell.length_c   1.000
_cell.angle_alpha   90.00
_cell.angle_beta   90.00
_cell.angle_gamma   90.00
#
_symmetry.space_group_name_H-M   'P 1'
#
loop_
_entity.id
_entity.type
_entity.pdbx_description
1 polymer ?
#
loop_
_entity_poly.entity_id
_entity_poly.type
_entity_poly.pdbx_seq_one_letter_code
_entity_poly.pdbx_strand_id
1 'polypeptide(L)'
;MFRVSTCKCDFCKDAAAPIDSTGTLDDLNDIQLQHAQIGGLKETFDTDSDFMKAVDELVRKNILIKVEECRFFKVDDLKHSQPYLIPEAVNLLRDMGLEFQKRLKEKGLKSYRFLITSMLRTDESQHKLGRHNSNATTNSAHCYATTFDISYNKFYDGDSLQYSPKAFAVFTQTLIAMRQQCRFLIKKEYHQSCFHITVVVCRETLLKCQ
;
A
#
# COMPACT_ATOMS: atom_id res chain seq x y z
N MET A 1 22.65 3.80 -2.93
CA MET A 1 22.69 4.71 -1.77
C MET A 1 21.32 5.38 -1.70
N PHE A 2 20.41 4.87 -0.89
CA PHE A 2 19.05 5.43 -0.79
C PHE A 2 19.14 6.77 -0.07
N ARG A 3 18.70 7.86 -0.72
CA ARG A 3 18.52 9.14 -0.04
C ARG A 3 17.46 8.93 1.03
N VAL A 4 17.85 9.01 2.28
CA VAL A 4 16.93 9.16 3.41
C VAL A 4 16.18 10.46 3.15
N SER A 5 14.95 10.35 2.65
CA SER A 5 14.07 11.51 2.55
C SER A 5 13.66 11.86 3.97
N THR A 6 14.30 12.84 4.55
CA THR A 6 13.81 13.45 5.79
C THR A 6 12.45 14.07 5.46
N CYS A 7 11.42 13.75 6.23
CA CYS A 7 10.12 14.43 6.13
C CYS A 7 10.31 15.93 6.29
N LYS A 8 10.17 16.67 5.19
CA LYS A 8 10.41 18.12 5.17
C LYS A 8 9.13 18.94 5.18
N CYS A 9 7.96 18.30 5.05
CA CYS A 9 6.68 18.99 5.07
C CYS A 9 5.91 18.69 6.36
N ASP A 10 5.17 19.66 6.86
CA ASP A 10 4.36 19.51 8.07
C ASP A 10 3.31 18.41 7.91
N PHE A 11 2.79 18.25 6.71
CA PHE A 11 1.82 17.21 6.37
C PHE A 11 2.37 15.76 6.52
N CYS A 12 3.69 15.59 6.39
CA CYS A 12 4.32 14.27 6.54
C CYS A 12 4.64 13.90 7.99
N LYS A 13 4.34 14.75 8.98
CA LYS A 13 4.63 14.51 10.41
C LYS A 13 3.96 13.24 10.93
N ASP A 14 2.75 12.93 10.47
CA ASP A 14 2.06 11.70 10.87
C ASP A 14 2.85 10.45 10.49
N ALA A 15 3.44 10.46 9.29
CA ALA A 15 4.33 9.39 8.82
C ALA A 15 5.70 9.40 9.50
N ALA A 16 6.08 10.49 10.17
CA ALA A 16 7.31 10.59 10.96
C ALA A 16 7.11 10.17 12.43
N ALA A 17 5.86 10.01 12.88
CA ALA A 17 5.58 9.61 14.25
C ALA A 17 6.33 8.32 14.59
N PRO A 18 7.00 8.23 15.75
CA PRO A 18 7.71 7.02 16.15
C PRO A 18 6.75 5.83 16.20
N ILE A 19 7.18 4.71 15.65
CA ILE A 19 6.57 3.44 15.98
C ILE A 19 6.89 3.19 17.44
N ASP A 20 5.90 2.87 18.25
CA ASP A 20 6.09 2.64 19.67
C ASP A 20 7.13 1.53 19.95
N SER A 21 7.57 1.41 21.19
CA SER A 21 8.57 0.41 21.60
C SER A 21 8.11 -1.02 21.38
N THR A 22 6.82 -1.25 21.16
CA THR A 22 6.25 -2.57 20.87
C THR A 22 6.32 -2.91 19.38
N GLY A 23 6.67 -1.94 18.51
CA GLY A 23 6.67 -2.09 17.06
C GLY A 23 5.27 -2.25 16.48
N THR A 24 4.25 -1.71 17.17
CA THR A 24 2.86 -1.79 16.74
C THR A 24 2.67 -0.97 15.47
N LEU A 25 2.25 -1.63 14.40
CA LEU A 25 1.89 -1.02 13.12
C LEU A 25 0.39 -0.72 13.17
N ASP A 26 0.01 0.43 13.72
CA ASP A 26 -1.39 0.78 13.98
C ASP A 26 -1.68 2.27 13.75
N ASP A 27 -1.24 2.79 12.60
CA ASP A 27 -1.60 4.16 12.19
C ASP A 27 -3.12 4.26 12.00
N LEU A 28 -3.70 5.37 12.45
CA LEU A 28 -5.16 5.56 12.47
C LEU A 28 -5.76 5.63 11.06
N ASN A 29 -6.92 5.00 10.86
CA ASN A 29 -7.59 4.93 9.57
C ASN A 29 -8.06 6.29 9.05
N ASP A 30 -8.47 7.20 9.93
CA ASP A 30 -8.87 8.57 9.59
C ASP A 30 -7.69 9.39 9.09
N ILE A 31 -6.51 9.25 9.69
CA ILE A 31 -5.27 9.88 9.22
C ILE A 31 -4.87 9.29 7.86
N GLN A 32 -4.96 7.97 7.68
CA GLN A 32 -4.72 7.33 6.39
C GLN A 32 -5.66 7.86 5.30
N LEU A 33 -6.95 8.02 5.62
CA LEU A 33 -7.94 8.58 4.70
C LEU A 33 -7.60 10.03 4.31
N GLN A 34 -7.20 10.87 5.26
CA GLN A 34 -6.78 12.26 4.98
C GLN A 34 -5.59 12.29 4.00
N HIS A 35 -4.58 11.46 4.23
CA HIS A 35 -3.43 11.33 3.32
C HIS A 35 -3.84 10.82 1.93
N ALA A 36 -4.78 9.89 1.86
CA ALA A 36 -5.32 9.37 0.61
C ALA A 36 -6.04 10.46 -0.19
N GLN A 37 -6.90 11.24 0.45
CA GLN A 37 -7.64 12.35 -0.17
C GLN A 37 -6.72 13.44 -0.71
N ILE A 38 -5.66 13.77 0.00
CA ILE A 38 -4.72 14.81 -0.41
C ILE A 38 -3.78 14.31 -1.52
N GLY A 39 -3.29 13.06 -1.41
CA GLY A 39 -2.27 12.50 -2.30
C GLY A 39 -2.81 11.78 -3.52
N GLY A 40 -4.03 11.26 -3.46
CA GLY A 40 -4.60 10.36 -4.45
C GLY A 40 -5.42 11.02 -5.56
N LEU A 41 -6.35 10.25 -6.09
CA LEU A 41 -7.33 10.72 -7.06
C LEU A 41 -8.13 11.88 -6.46
N LYS A 42 -8.45 12.87 -7.28
CA LYS A 42 -9.25 14.04 -6.86
C LYS A 42 -10.72 13.67 -6.63
N GLU A 43 -11.21 12.71 -7.40
CA GLU A 43 -12.57 12.21 -7.35
C GLU A 43 -12.53 10.69 -7.31
N THR A 44 -13.39 10.08 -6.53
CA THR A 44 -13.59 8.63 -6.45
C THR A 44 -14.54 8.18 -7.56
N PHE A 45 -14.66 6.88 -7.77
CA PHE A 45 -15.59 6.30 -8.73
C PHE A 45 -16.77 5.67 -8.02
N ASP A 46 -17.98 6.05 -8.38
CA ASP A 46 -19.22 5.49 -7.82
C ASP A 46 -19.34 4.01 -8.15
N THR A 47 -19.08 3.61 -9.41
CA THR A 47 -19.26 2.24 -9.89
C THR A 47 -18.01 1.68 -10.58
N ASP A 48 -17.90 0.34 -10.59
CA ASP A 48 -16.86 -0.35 -11.36
C ASP A 48 -16.98 -0.04 -12.86
N SER A 49 -18.22 0.16 -13.37
CA SER A 49 -18.46 0.51 -14.76
C SER A 49 -17.90 1.89 -15.10
N ASP A 50 -18.06 2.88 -14.23
CA ASP A 50 -17.56 4.24 -14.49
C ASP A 50 -16.03 4.28 -14.41
N PHE A 51 -15.45 3.52 -13.50
CA PHE A 51 -14.01 3.33 -13.47
C PHE A 51 -13.49 2.73 -14.79
N MET A 52 -14.13 1.67 -15.28
CA MET A 52 -13.70 0.99 -16.53
C MET A 52 -13.80 1.89 -17.76
N LYS A 53 -14.71 2.87 -17.79
CA LYS A 53 -14.79 3.89 -18.88
C LYS A 53 -13.64 4.90 -18.83
N ALA A 54 -13.11 5.18 -17.63
CA ALA A 54 -12.13 6.23 -17.41
C ALA A 54 -10.68 5.70 -17.34
N VAL A 55 -10.47 4.42 -17.04
CA VAL A 55 -9.18 3.87 -16.67
C VAL A 55 -8.11 4.02 -17.75
N ASP A 56 -8.45 3.82 -19.03
CA ASP A 56 -7.49 3.92 -20.13
C ASP A 56 -6.93 5.35 -20.26
N GLU A 57 -7.80 6.35 -20.06
CA GLU A 57 -7.39 7.75 -20.06
C GLU A 57 -6.50 8.09 -18.86
N LEU A 58 -6.82 7.58 -17.69
CA LEU A 58 -6.02 7.78 -16.47
C LEU A 58 -4.63 7.13 -16.58
N VAL A 59 -4.56 5.96 -17.19
CA VAL A 59 -3.28 5.28 -17.46
C VAL A 59 -2.49 6.06 -18.53
N ARG A 60 -3.13 6.49 -19.61
CA ARG A 60 -2.49 7.28 -20.66
C ARG A 60 -1.92 8.61 -20.13
N LYS A 61 -2.59 9.23 -19.16
CA LYS A 61 -2.13 10.45 -18.48
C LYS A 61 -1.14 10.19 -17.36
N ASN A 62 -0.76 8.93 -17.11
CA ASN A 62 0.10 8.55 -16.00
C ASN A 62 -0.43 8.99 -14.61
N ILE A 63 -1.76 9.10 -14.48
CA ILE A 63 -2.42 9.32 -13.18
C ILE A 63 -2.53 8.01 -12.42
N LEU A 64 -2.82 6.91 -13.13
CA LEU A 64 -2.82 5.56 -12.60
C LEU A 64 -1.85 4.67 -13.36
N ILE A 65 -1.31 3.70 -12.65
CA ILE A 65 -0.48 2.62 -13.20
C ILE A 65 -1.17 1.30 -12.89
N LYS A 66 -1.32 0.44 -13.89
CA LYS A 66 -1.75 -0.93 -13.69
C LYS A 66 -0.66 -1.70 -12.97
N VAL A 67 -1.01 -2.34 -11.86
CA VAL A 67 -0.11 -3.16 -11.07
C VAL A 67 -0.20 -4.60 -11.56
N GLU A 68 0.90 -5.11 -12.06
CA GLU A 68 1.05 -6.50 -12.46
C GLU A 68 2.06 -7.20 -11.55
N GLU A 69 1.86 -8.51 -11.36
CA GLU A 69 2.79 -9.30 -10.56
C GLU A 69 4.21 -9.23 -11.13
N CYS A 70 5.18 -9.34 -10.25
CA CYS A 70 6.59 -9.28 -10.64
C CYS A 70 7.46 -10.16 -9.72
N ARG A 71 8.78 -10.06 -9.87
CA ARG A 71 9.73 -10.81 -9.04
C ARG A 71 9.65 -10.51 -7.53
N PHE A 72 8.92 -9.45 -7.11
CA PHE A 72 8.84 -9.02 -5.71
C PHE A 72 7.53 -9.40 -5.06
N PHE A 73 6.45 -9.45 -5.81
CA PHE A 73 5.11 -9.71 -5.31
C PHE A 73 4.23 -10.44 -6.32
N LYS A 74 3.24 -11.11 -5.78
CA LYS A 74 2.07 -11.63 -6.50
C LYS A 74 0.87 -10.72 -6.24
N VAL A 75 -0.10 -10.76 -7.15
CA VAL A 75 -1.41 -10.11 -7.01
C VAL A 75 -2.46 -11.20 -6.87
N ASP A 76 -3.29 -11.11 -5.85
CA ASP A 76 -4.39 -12.06 -5.59
C ASP A 76 -5.55 -11.86 -6.59
N ASP A 77 -6.52 -12.76 -6.57
CA ASP A 77 -7.80 -12.57 -7.26
C ASP A 77 -8.57 -11.42 -6.59
N LEU A 78 -8.52 -10.23 -7.22
CA LEU A 78 -9.06 -8.99 -6.68
C LEU A 78 -10.57 -8.89 -6.87
N LYS A 79 -11.35 -9.62 -6.06
CA LYS A 79 -12.82 -9.69 -6.17
C LYS A 79 -13.54 -8.35 -5.93
N HIS A 80 -12.94 -7.47 -5.13
CA HIS A 80 -13.54 -6.21 -4.68
C HIS A 80 -12.59 -5.03 -4.83
N SER A 81 -11.60 -5.13 -5.70
CA SER A 81 -10.70 -4.03 -6.01
C SER A 81 -10.11 -4.17 -7.41
N GLN A 82 -9.57 -3.08 -7.94
CA GLN A 82 -8.99 -2.98 -9.26
C GLN A 82 -7.46 -2.87 -9.14
N PRO A 83 -6.67 -3.50 -10.03
CA PRO A 83 -5.21 -3.54 -9.93
C PRO A 83 -4.57 -2.22 -10.41
N TYR A 84 -4.98 -1.10 -9.85
CA TYR A 84 -4.47 0.22 -10.23
C TYR A 84 -4.11 1.04 -8.99
N LEU A 85 -2.99 1.75 -9.09
CA LEU A 85 -2.49 2.66 -8.06
C LEU A 85 -1.90 3.91 -8.71
N ILE A 86 -1.76 4.99 -7.93
CA ILE A 86 -0.98 6.15 -8.34
C ILE A 86 0.51 5.79 -8.45
N PRO A 87 1.31 6.52 -9.26
CA PRO A 87 2.73 6.22 -9.46
C PRO A 87 3.54 6.11 -8.17
N GLU A 88 3.26 6.96 -7.18
CA GLU A 88 3.96 6.97 -5.89
C GLU A 88 3.72 5.68 -5.10
N ALA A 89 2.50 5.14 -5.13
CA ALA A 89 2.17 3.88 -4.46
C ALA A 89 2.82 2.68 -5.16
N VAL A 90 2.88 2.68 -6.50
CA VAL A 90 3.60 1.65 -7.27
C VAL A 90 5.10 1.68 -6.99
N ASN A 91 5.69 2.88 -6.90
CA ASN A 91 7.10 3.02 -6.54
C ASN A 91 7.38 2.52 -5.11
N LEU A 92 6.47 2.81 -4.17
CA LEU A 92 6.56 2.28 -2.80
C LEU A 92 6.53 0.76 -2.78
N LEU A 93 5.61 0.11 -3.51
CA LEU A 93 5.55 -1.36 -3.62
C LEU A 93 6.87 -1.96 -4.15
N ARG A 94 7.47 -1.34 -5.17
CA ARG A 94 8.76 -1.78 -5.73
C ARG A 94 9.88 -1.67 -4.71
N ASP A 95 9.95 -0.55 -4.00
CA ASP A 95 10.98 -0.30 -2.99
C ASP A 95 10.83 -1.25 -1.80
N MET A 96 9.58 -1.54 -1.36
CA MET A 96 9.30 -2.58 -0.35
C MET A 96 9.82 -3.95 -0.80
N GLY A 97 9.57 -4.30 -2.06
CA GLY A 97 10.05 -5.54 -2.63
C GLY A 97 11.57 -5.62 -2.65
N LEU A 98 12.24 -4.57 -3.10
CA LEU A 98 13.71 -4.49 -3.14
C LEU A 98 14.33 -4.64 -1.75
N GLU A 99 13.83 -3.88 -0.77
CA GLU A 99 14.37 -3.92 0.60
C GLU A 99 14.06 -5.27 1.28
N PHE A 100 12.89 -5.86 1.02
CA PHE A 100 12.56 -7.19 1.52
C PHE A 100 13.52 -8.26 0.96
N GLN A 101 13.78 -8.30 -0.35
CA GLN A 101 14.72 -9.24 -0.96
C GLN A 101 16.14 -9.07 -0.41
N LYS A 102 16.57 -7.83 -0.23
CA LYS A 102 17.88 -7.51 0.36
C LYS A 102 18.00 -8.12 1.77
N ARG A 103 17.01 -7.89 2.64
CA ARG A 103 17.00 -8.40 4.01
C ARG A 103 16.89 -9.92 4.09
N LEU A 104 16.12 -10.55 3.20
CA LEU A 104 16.07 -12.01 3.09
C LEU A 104 17.46 -12.56 2.77
N LYS A 105 18.15 -11.98 1.80
CA LYS A 105 19.52 -12.38 1.41
C LYS A 105 20.52 -12.20 2.57
N GLU A 106 20.48 -11.06 3.26
CA GLU A 106 21.33 -10.77 4.42
C GLU A 106 21.15 -11.79 5.55
N LYS A 107 19.94 -12.35 5.69
CA LYS A 107 19.61 -13.40 6.68
C LYS A 107 19.83 -14.84 6.17
N GLY A 108 20.39 -15.01 4.98
CA GLY A 108 20.60 -16.33 4.36
C GLY A 108 19.30 -17.07 4.04
N LEU A 109 18.19 -16.34 3.87
CA LEU A 109 16.89 -16.91 3.51
C LEU A 109 16.72 -16.90 1.99
N LYS A 110 15.93 -17.86 1.49
CA LYS A 110 15.51 -17.87 0.09
C LYS A 110 14.64 -16.67 -0.25
N SER A 111 14.53 -16.36 -1.52
CA SER A 111 13.67 -15.30 -2.02
C SER A 111 12.19 -15.67 -1.82
N TYR A 112 11.42 -14.74 -1.26
CA TYR A 112 9.97 -14.85 -1.13
C TYR A 112 9.31 -13.63 -1.79
N ARG A 113 8.17 -13.84 -2.44
CA ARG A 113 7.30 -12.76 -2.92
C ARG A 113 6.16 -12.59 -1.93
N PHE A 114 5.81 -11.35 -1.56
CA PHE A 114 4.59 -11.08 -0.79
C PHE A 114 3.36 -11.05 -1.69
N LEU A 115 2.17 -11.15 -1.10
CA LEU A 115 0.89 -11.18 -1.81
C LEU A 115 0.12 -9.88 -1.58
N ILE A 116 -0.20 -9.15 -2.65
CA ILE A 116 -1.10 -8.00 -2.62
C ILE A 116 -2.53 -8.53 -2.71
N THR A 117 -3.38 -8.14 -1.77
CA THR A 117 -4.75 -8.66 -1.63
C THR A 117 -5.83 -7.63 -1.95
N SER A 118 -5.49 -6.34 -2.01
CA SER A 118 -6.41 -5.28 -2.40
C SER A 118 -5.65 -4.05 -2.88
N MET A 119 -6.27 -3.28 -3.77
CA MET A 119 -5.78 -1.99 -4.28
C MET A 119 -6.94 -1.00 -4.45
N LEU A 120 -7.04 -0.27 -5.58
CA LEU A 120 -8.12 0.69 -5.84
C LEU A 120 -9.49 0.04 -5.70
N ARG A 121 -10.41 0.73 -5.01
CA ARG A 121 -11.84 0.34 -4.92
C ARG A 121 -12.71 1.47 -5.45
N THR A 122 -13.86 1.09 -6.03
CA THR A 122 -14.97 2.00 -6.25
C THR A 122 -15.87 2.03 -5.02
N ASP A 123 -16.76 3.02 -4.93
CA ASP A 123 -17.71 3.08 -3.83
C ASP A 123 -18.65 1.86 -3.85
N GLU A 124 -19.06 1.42 -5.04
CA GLU A 124 -19.82 0.18 -5.23
C GLU A 124 -19.09 -1.05 -4.67
N SER A 125 -17.81 -1.23 -5.01
CA SER A 125 -16.99 -2.34 -4.50
C SER A 125 -16.78 -2.25 -3.00
N GLN A 126 -16.59 -1.05 -2.45
CA GLN A 126 -16.48 -0.80 -1.03
C GLN A 126 -17.78 -1.14 -0.28
N HIS A 127 -18.94 -0.76 -0.83
CA HIS A 127 -20.25 -1.10 -0.26
C HIS A 127 -20.53 -2.62 -0.30
N LYS A 128 -20.16 -3.30 -1.40
CA LYS A 128 -20.28 -4.76 -1.48
C LYS A 128 -19.43 -5.46 -0.40
N LEU A 129 -18.23 -4.97 -0.17
CA LEU A 129 -17.36 -5.48 0.89
C LEU A 129 -17.97 -5.22 2.28
N GLY A 130 -18.55 -4.03 2.54
CA GLY A 130 -19.16 -3.65 3.81
C GLY A 130 -20.35 -4.53 4.23
N ARG A 131 -21.07 -5.11 3.28
CA ARG A 131 -22.15 -6.07 3.57
C ARG A 131 -21.63 -7.38 4.18
N HIS A 132 -20.38 -7.72 3.93
CA HIS A 132 -19.73 -8.93 4.40
C HIS A 132 -18.66 -8.67 5.48
N ASN A 133 -18.33 -7.39 5.71
CA ASN A 133 -17.30 -7.00 6.64
C ASN A 133 -17.70 -5.71 7.37
N SER A 134 -18.07 -5.83 8.64
CA SER A 134 -18.49 -4.70 9.48
C SER A 134 -17.43 -3.61 9.68
N ASN A 135 -16.17 -3.89 9.35
CA ASN A 135 -15.06 -2.93 9.43
C ASN A 135 -14.91 -2.09 8.16
N ALA A 136 -15.62 -2.40 7.08
CA ALA A 136 -15.57 -1.62 5.85
C ALA A 136 -16.43 -0.36 6.00
N THR A 137 -15.78 0.79 6.11
CA THR A 137 -16.43 2.11 6.14
C THR A 137 -16.88 2.53 4.76
N THR A 138 -17.92 3.38 4.67
CA THR A 138 -18.39 3.95 3.39
C THR A 138 -17.33 4.86 2.75
N ASN A 139 -16.36 5.34 3.51
CA ASN A 139 -15.29 6.22 3.06
C ASN A 139 -13.95 5.51 3.28
N SER A 140 -13.31 5.06 2.22
CA SER A 140 -12.10 4.23 2.29
C SER A 140 -10.93 4.89 1.57
N ALA A 141 -9.73 4.82 2.19
CA ALA A 141 -8.49 5.28 1.56
C ALA A 141 -8.18 4.55 0.24
N HIS A 142 -8.69 3.32 0.04
CA HIS A 142 -8.57 2.58 -1.22
C HIS A 142 -9.24 3.29 -2.40
N CYS A 143 -10.29 4.09 -2.18
CA CYS A 143 -11.00 4.79 -3.27
C CYS A 143 -10.13 5.86 -3.96
N TYR A 144 -9.03 6.25 -3.34
CA TYR A 144 -8.11 7.28 -3.85
C TYR A 144 -6.86 6.72 -4.55
N ALA A 145 -6.77 5.40 -4.76
CA ALA A 145 -5.63 4.72 -5.42
C ALA A 145 -4.26 4.90 -4.74
N THR A 146 -4.23 5.33 -3.49
CA THR A 146 -3.01 5.50 -2.67
C THR A 146 -2.73 4.31 -1.78
N THR A 147 -3.69 3.40 -1.66
CA THR A 147 -3.77 2.40 -0.60
C THR A 147 -3.82 1.00 -1.18
N PHE A 148 -3.08 0.10 -0.55
CA PHE A 148 -3.06 -1.31 -0.90
C PHE A 148 -2.92 -2.17 0.36
N ASP A 149 -3.44 -3.40 0.27
CA ASP A 149 -3.34 -4.39 1.33
C ASP A 149 -2.34 -5.48 0.94
N ILE A 150 -1.47 -5.88 1.88
CA ILE A 150 -0.52 -6.97 1.71
C ILE A 150 -0.79 -8.03 2.77
N SER A 151 -0.98 -9.28 2.36
CA SER A 151 -1.12 -10.40 3.30
C SER A 151 0.14 -10.55 4.15
N TYR A 152 -0.01 -10.71 5.47
CA TYR A 152 1.11 -10.97 6.35
C TYR A 152 1.35 -12.46 6.61
N ASN A 153 0.46 -13.33 6.19
CA ASN A 153 0.55 -14.77 6.41
C ASN A 153 0.74 -15.60 5.12
N LYS A 154 0.75 -14.94 3.95
CA LYS A 154 0.88 -15.61 2.65
C LYS A 154 2.11 -15.07 1.91
N PHE A 155 3.06 -15.94 1.64
CA PHE A 155 4.25 -15.65 0.84
C PHE A 155 4.38 -16.69 -0.27
N TYR A 156 5.02 -16.32 -1.38
CA TYR A 156 5.28 -17.22 -2.47
C TYR A 156 6.77 -17.54 -2.58
N ASP A 157 7.07 -18.83 -2.69
CA ASP A 157 8.37 -19.36 -3.07
C ASP A 157 8.22 -19.94 -4.49
N GLY A 158 8.75 -19.26 -5.49
CA GLY A 158 8.33 -19.53 -6.85
C GLY A 158 6.82 -19.31 -7.00
N ASP A 159 6.07 -20.31 -7.46
CA ASP A 159 4.61 -20.28 -7.55
C ASP A 159 3.92 -21.03 -6.39
N SER A 160 4.67 -21.51 -5.42
CA SER A 160 4.15 -22.22 -4.26
C SER A 160 3.78 -21.25 -3.14
N LEU A 161 2.50 -21.21 -2.78
CA LEU A 161 2.01 -20.43 -1.63
C LEU A 161 2.45 -21.10 -0.33
N GLN A 162 3.01 -20.31 0.58
CA GLN A 162 3.53 -20.78 1.87
C GLN A 162 3.22 -19.80 3.00
N TYR A 163 3.04 -20.33 4.20
CA TYR A 163 3.21 -19.57 5.42
C TYR A 163 4.66 -19.74 5.91
N SER A 164 5.38 -18.64 6.04
CA SER A 164 6.76 -18.64 6.52
C SER A 164 6.92 -17.64 7.67
N PRO A 165 7.01 -18.09 8.93
CA PRO A 165 7.27 -17.21 10.07
C PRO A 165 8.55 -16.37 9.92
N LYS A 166 9.57 -16.96 9.28
CA LYS A 166 10.84 -16.25 9.01
C LYS A 166 10.65 -15.14 7.97
N ALA A 167 9.94 -15.42 6.87
CA ALA A 167 9.62 -14.40 5.86
C ALA A 167 8.74 -13.29 6.45
N PHE A 168 7.73 -13.65 7.24
CA PHE A 168 6.88 -12.70 7.96
C PHE A 168 7.70 -11.78 8.88
N ALA A 169 8.59 -12.34 9.70
CA ALA A 169 9.43 -11.54 10.59
C ALA A 169 10.34 -10.56 9.82
N VAL A 170 10.94 -11.01 8.71
CA VAL A 170 11.79 -10.15 7.87
C VAL A 170 10.94 -9.08 7.17
N PHE A 171 9.75 -9.43 6.69
CA PHE A 171 8.87 -8.48 6.03
C PHE A 171 8.38 -7.40 7.01
N THR A 172 7.96 -7.79 8.21
CA THR A 172 7.56 -6.85 9.27
C THR A 172 8.70 -5.89 9.64
N GLN A 173 9.93 -6.41 9.82
CA GLN A 173 11.11 -5.56 10.06
C GLN A 173 11.40 -4.61 8.89
N THR A 174 11.15 -5.06 7.65
CA THR A 174 11.26 -4.20 6.46
C THR A 174 10.27 -3.05 6.53
N LEU A 175 9.00 -3.35 6.81
CA LEU A 175 7.94 -2.34 6.91
C LEU A 175 8.22 -1.33 8.03
N ILE A 176 8.64 -1.78 9.23
CA ILE A 176 9.02 -0.92 10.34
C ILE A 176 10.14 0.05 9.92
N ALA A 177 11.22 -0.46 9.33
CA ALA A 177 12.35 0.37 8.93
C ALA A 177 11.99 1.38 7.83
N MET A 178 11.12 0.99 6.89
CA MET A 178 10.68 1.88 5.81
C MET A 178 9.62 2.89 6.28
N ARG A 179 8.75 2.51 7.24
CA ARG A 179 7.78 3.45 7.84
C ARG A 179 8.48 4.66 8.46
N GLN A 180 9.65 4.46 9.08
CA GLN A 180 10.47 5.53 9.65
C GLN A 180 11.03 6.51 8.61
N GLN A 181 10.93 6.21 7.31
CA GLN A 181 11.30 7.10 6.21
C GLN A 181 10.17 8.06 5.79
N CYS A 182 9.08 8.12 6.53
CA CYS A 182 7.94 9.00 6.31
C CYS A 182 7.24 8.82 4.94
N ARG A 183 7.28 7.64 4.36
CA ARG A 183 6.77 7.41 3.00
C ARG A 183 5.36 6.86 2.97
N PHE A 184 4.88 6.31 4.06
CA PHE A 184 3.56 5.69 4.17
C PHE A 184 3.09 5.60 5.62
N LEU A 185 1.80 5.38 5.76
CA LEU A 185 1.12 4.98 6.99
C LEU A 185 0.75 3.51 6.87
N ILE A 186 0.68 2.80 8.00
CA ILE A 186 0.44 1.36 8.01
C ILE A 186 -0.38 0.93 9.22
N LYS A 187 -1.36 0.06 8.96
CA LYS A 187 -2.13 -0.62 10.00
C LYS A 187 -2.11 -2.12 9.79
N LYS A 188 -1.87 -2.88 10.85
CA LYS A 188 -2.01 -4.33 10.84
C LYS A 188 -3.45 -4.71 11.14
N GLU A 189 -4.16 -5.18 10.13
CA GLU A 189 -5.57 -5.60 10.22
C GLU A 189 -5.66 -7.09 10.58
N TYR A 190 -5.94 -7.37 11.86
CA TYR A 190 -5.95 -8.75 12.37
C TYR A 190 -7.07 -9.61 11.76
N HIS A 191 -8.26 -9.04 11.56
CA HIS A 191 -9.41 -9.77 11.01
C HIS A 191 -9.27 -10.10 9.52
N GLN A 192 -8.50 -9.31 8.78
CA GLN A 192 -8.27 -9.50 7.35
C GLN A 192 -6.91 -10.14 7.04
N SER A 193 -6.10 -10.37 8.07
CA SER A 193 -4.73 -10.92 7.95
C SER A 193 -3.86 -10.15 6.94
N CYS A 194 -3.98 -8.82 6.91
CA CYS A 194 -3.21 -7.96 6.03
C CYS A 194 -2.58 -6.75 6.74
N PHE A 195 -1.59 -6.17 6.10
CA PHE A 195 -1.12 -4.82 6.35
C PHE A 195 -1.85 -3.87 5.39
N HIS A 196 -2.61 -2.94 5.93
CA HIS A 196 -3.25 -1.84 5.23
C HIS A 196 -2.27 -0.67 5.13
N ILE A 197 -1.85 -0.30 3.93
CA ILE A 197 -0.76 0.63 3.70
C ILE A 197 -1.22 1.76 2.78
N THR A 198 -1.09 3.00 3.25
CA THR A 198 -1.41 4.21 2.49
C THR A 198 -0.15 5.01 2.23
N VAL A 199 0.17 5.29 0.96
CA VAL A 199 1.33 6.11 0.61
C VAL A 199 1.13 7.56 1.03
N VAL A 200 2.18 8.18 1.56
CA VAL A 200 2.22 9.61 1.88
C VAL A 200 2.84 10.36 0.71
N VAL A 201 2.02 11.19 0.05
CA VAL A 201 2.47 12.03 -1.08
C VAL A 201 2.78 13.43 -0.57
N CYS A 202 4.05 13.79 -0.53
CA CYS A 202 4.50 15.10 -0.11
C CYS A 202 4.51 16.07 -1.31
N ARG A 203 3.44 16.85 -1.48
CA ARG A 203 3.30 17.80 -2.60
C ARG A 203 4.09 19.12 -2.42
N GLU A 204 4.49 19.45 -1.22
CA GLU A 204 5.23 20.70 -0.96
C GLU A 204 6.60 20.76 -1.65
N THR A 205 7.18 19.62 -2.02
CA THR A 205 8.46 19.57 -2.72
C THR A 205 8.35 20.07 -4.18
N LEU A 206 7.16 20.07 -4.75
CA LEU A 206 6.91 20.49 -6.14
C LEU A 206 6.71 22.02 -6.28
N LEU A 207 6.38 22.73 -5.19
CA LEU A 207 6.14 24.17 -5.21
C LEU A 207 7.41 25.01 -4.94
N LYS A 208 8.50 24.39 -4.53
CA LYS A 208 9.78 25.09 -4.23
C LYS A 208 10.82 25.03 -5.35
N CYS A 209 10.48 24.45 -6.50
CA CYS A 209 11.34 24.39 -7.68
C CYS A 209 10.82 25.24 -8.85
N GLN A 210 10.04 26.31 -8.57
CA GLN A 210 9.69 27.34 -9.56
C GLN A 210 10.41 28.65 -9.23
#